data_603de3f58ef6ba2f1ac2b1602d020273
#
_entry.id   603de3f58ef6ba2f1ac2b1602d020273
#
_cell.length_a   1.000
_cell.length_b   1.000
_cell.length_c   1.000
_cell.angle_alpha   90.00
_cell.angle_beta   90.00
_cell.angle_gamma   90.00
#
_symmetry.space_group_name_H-M   'P 1'
#
loop_
_entity.id
_entity.type
_entity.pdbx_description
1 polymer ?
#
loop_
_entity_poly.entity_id
_entity_poly.type
_entity_poly.pdbx_seq_one_letter_code
_entity_poly.pdbx_strand_id
1 'polypeptide(L)'
;MRGGIYLKHVLELKICWWAAAFKDSILALSGAFAPAPPKWEPLAVYTKYTVMPRPLPLGEVDLRSKDGEGEPPSGKIKENIMKKIILTGDRPTGRLHVGHYVGSLKERVRLQNSGEYDEIYVMIADAQALTDNADNPEKVRQNILQVALDYLACGIDPAKTHIFIQSMVPELTELSFYYMNLVTVSRLQRNPTVKSEIHMRNFETSIPVGFFCYPISQAADITAFHATTVPAGEDQKPMIEQCCEIVRKFNAVYGDTLTEPEIVLPQNAACLRLPGTDGKAKMSKSLGNCIYLSEEPEDIKKKVMSMYTDPNHLRVQDPGKVEGNPVFIYLDAFCRPEHFAEFWPEYQNLDEVKAHYQRGGLGDVKVKKFLNVASVTSYAKNAGIL
;
A
#
# COMPACT_ATOMS: atom_id res chain seq x y z
N MET A 1 14.12 -24.26 -17.31
CA MET A 1 12.71 -24.63 -17.58
C MET A 1 12.00 -25.37 -16.45
N ARG A 2 12.59 -25.61 -15.27
CA ARG A 2 11.90 -26.31 -14.16
C ARG A 2 11.46 -25.39 -13.00
N GLY A 3 11.88 -24.13 -12.96
CA GLY A 3 11.54 -23.21 -11.86
C GLY A 3 10.16 -22.56 -11.97
N GLY A 4 9.68 -22.27 -13.18
CA GLY A 4 8.38 -21.61 -13.38
C GLY A 4 7.16 -22.47 -13.05
N ILE A 5 7.27 -23.79 -13.19
CA ILE A 5 6.19 -24.75 -12.89
C ILE A 5 6.05 -24.95 -11.38
N TYR A 6 7.16 -24.90 -10.64
CA TYR A 6 7.13 -25.07 -9.17
C TYR A 6 6.50 -23.87 -8.45
N LEU A 7 6.79 -22.67 -8.94
CA LEU A 7 6.19 -21.43 -8.40
C LEU A 7 4.69 -21.40 -8.60
N LYS A 8 4.23 -21.80 -9.78
CA LYS A 8 2.80 -21.90 -10.09
C LYS A 8 2.10 -22.89 -9.14
N HIS A 9 2.72 -24.03 -8.86
CA HIS A 9 2.15 -25.07 -7.98
C HIS A 9 2.16 -24.71 -6.48
N VAL A 10 3.21 -24.06 -5.99
CA VAL A 10 3.28 -23.62 -4.57
C VAL A 10 2.36 -22.42 -4.32
N LEU A 11 2.24 -21.51 -5.26
CA LEU A 11 1.25 -20.43 -5.24
C LEU A 11 -0.18 -20.97 -5.36
N GLU A 12 -0.43 -21.93 -6.25
CA GLU A 12 -1.72 -22.58 -6.39
C GLU A 12 -2.11 -23.36 -5.12
N LEU A 13 -1.20 -24.02 -4.42
CA LEU A 13 -1.49 -24.76 -3.18
C LEU A 13 -1.69 -23.86 -1.95
N LYS A 14 -0.95 -22.76 -1.81
CA LYS A 14 -1.21 -21.77 -0.75
C LYS A 14 -2.44 -20.91 -1.04
N ILE A 15 -2.72 -20.63 -2.29
CA ILE A 15 -3.90 -19.89 -2.74
C ILE A 15 -5.15 -20.79 -2.71
N CYS A 16 -5.05 -22.10 -2.97
CA CYS A 16 -6.21 -23.00 -2.92
C CYS A 16 -6.85 -23.13 -1.53
N TRP A 17 -6.09 -23.03 -0.45
CA TRP A 17 -6.67 -23.04 0.91
C TRP A 17 -7.37 -21.71 1.24
N TRP A 18 -6.84 -20.62 0.74
CA TRP A 18 -7.42 -19.29 0.89
C TRP A 18 -8.49 -19.00 -0.17
N ALA A 19 -8.30 -19.48 -1.40
CA ALA A 19 -9.24 -19.35 -2.50
C ALA A 19 -10.53 -20.17 -2.29
N ALA A 20 -10.56 -21.20 -1.45
CA ALA A 20 -11.80 -21.87 -1.09
C ALA A 20 -12.73 -20.95 -0.26
N ALA A 21 -12.17 -20.18 0.69
CA ALA A 21 -12.94 -19.16 1.41
C ALA A 21 -13.20 -17.91 0.55
N PHE A 22 -12.32 -17.61 -0.40
CA PHE A 22 -12.40 -16.46 -1.30
C PHE A 22 -13.24 -16.72 -2.54
N LYS A 23 -13.30 -17.97 -3.01
CA LYS A 23 -14.07 -18.37 -4.20
C LYS A 23 -15.57 -18.16 -4.02
N ASP A 24 -16.08 -18.43 -2.82
CA ASP A 24 -17.50 -18.18 -2.51
C ASP A 24 -17.82 -16.68 -2.44
N SER A 25 -16.88 -15.86 -2.02
CA SER A 25 -17.01 -14.38 -1.99
C SER A 25 -16.89 -13.76 -3.39
N ILE A 26 -16.00 -14.26 -4.25
CA ILE A 26 -15.84 -13.80 -5.64
C ILE A 26 -17.01 -14.22 -6.52
N LEU A 27 -17.57 -15.43 -6.29
CA LEU A 27 -18.77 -15.89 -6.99
C LEU A 27 -20.02 -15.08 -6.59
N ALA A 28 -20.10 -14.60 -5.35
CA ALA A 28 -21.15 -13.68 -4.92
C ALA A 28 -21.05 -12.32 -5.62
N LEU A 29 -19.83 -11.81 -5.87
CA LEU A 29 -19.61 -10.56 -6.61
C LEU A 29 -19.87 -10.69 -8.12
N SER A 30 -19.58 -11.86 -8.74
CA SER A 30 -19.89 -12.09 -10.15
C SER A 30 -21.39 -12.26 -10.42
N GLY A 31 -22.18 -12.66 -9.41
CA GLY A 31 -23.64 -12.74 -9.49
C GLY A 31 -24.36 -11.40 -9.39
N ALA A 32 -23.71 -10.38 -8.80
CA ALA A 32 -24.31 -9.06 -8.58
C ALA A 32 -24.34 -8.16 -9.85
N PHE A 33 -23.68 -8.56 -10.95
CA PHE A 33 -23.62 -7.80 -12.20
C PHE A 33 -24.16 -8.57 -13.42
N ALA A 34 -25.04 -9.56 -13.21
CA ALA A 34 -25.85 -10.07 -14.28
C ALA A 34 -26.85 -8.97 -14.73
N PRO A 35 -27.10 -8.78 -16.04
CA PRO A 35 -28.10 -7.82 -16.48
C PRO A 35 -29.45 -8.16 -15.86
N ALA A 36 -30.10 -7.15 -15.29
CA ALA A 36 -31.38 -7.31 -14.61
C ALA A 36 -32.41 -7.98 -15.53
N PRO A 37 -33.16 -8.98 -15.07
CA PRO A 37 -34.23 -9.55 -15.84
C PRO A 37 -35.36 -8.53 -16.02
N PRO A 38 -36.11 -8.58 -17.13
CA PRO A 38 -37.04 -7.50 -17.53
C PRO A 38 -38.34 -7.41 -16.72
N LYS A 39 -38.41 -8.01 -15.53
CA LYS A 39 -39.59 -7.86 -14.63
C LYS A 39 -39.11 -7.79 -13.18
N TRP A 40 -39.43 -6.69 -12.54
CA TRP A 40 -39.28 -6.46 -11.10
C TRP A 40 -40.22 -7.39 -10.32
N GLU A 41 -39.70 -8.49 -9.78
CA GLU A 41 -40.30 -9.16 -8.66
C GLU A 41 -39.36 -9.01 -7.46
N PRO A 42 -39.84 -8.65 -6.25
CA PRO A 42 -39.00 -8.53 -5.08
C PRO A 42 -38.47 -9.91 -4.67
N LEU A 43 -37.20 -10.18 -4.91
CA LEU A 43 -36.48 -11.31 -4.37
C LEU A 43 -36.35 -11.11 -2.86
N ALA A 44 -37.12 -11.89 -2.09
CA ALA A 44 -36.90 -12.04 -0.68
C ALA A 44 -35.56 -12.79 -0.45
N VAL A 45 -34.50 -12.04 -0.26
CA VAL A 45 -33.21 -12.57 0.17
C VAL A 45 -33.32 -12.89 1.65
N TYR A 46 -33.55 -14.17 1.97
CA TYR A 46 -33.37 -14.68 3.33
C TYR A 46 -31.87 -14.72 3.66
N THR A 47 -31.31 -13.62 4.09
CA THR A 47 -30.05 -13.62 4.82
C THR A 47 -30.34 -14.03 6.26
N LYS A 48 -29.80 -15.16 6.70
CA LYS A 48 -29.71 -15.48 8.13
C LYS A 48 -28.73 -14.47 8.76
N TYR A 49 -29.28 -13.36 9.22
CA TYR A 49 -28.55 -12.50 10.14
C TYR A 49 -28.41 -13.24 11.47
N THR A 50 -27.19 -13.54 11.85
CA THR A 50 -26.88 -13.79 13.25
C THR A 50 -27.12 -12.47 13.97
N VAL A 51 -28.24 -12.39 14.68
CA VAL A 51 -28.64 -11.19 15.44
C VAL A 51 -27.55 -10.95 16.47
N MET A 52 -26.80 -9.85 16.32
CA MET A 52 -25.99 -9.34 17.41
C MET A 52 -26.89 -9.14 18.62
N PRO A 53 -26.47 -9.49 19.84
CA PRO A 53 -27.24 -9.24 21.03
C PRO A 53 -27.56 -7.72 21.09
N ARG A 54 -28.84 -7.40 21.31
CA ARG A 54 -29.29 -6.01 21.52
C ARG A 54 -28.43 -5.37 22.60
N PRO A 55 -28.05 -4.09 22.46
CA PRO A 55 -27.46 -3.36 23.58
C PRO A 55 -28.40 -3.48 24.77
N LEU A 56 -27.83 -3.84 25.91
CA LEU A 56 -28.56 -3.88 27.17
C LEU A 56 -29.24 -2.51 27.40
N PRO A 57 -30.51 -2.45 27.81
CA PRO A 57 -31.13 -1.18 28.15
C PRO A 57 -30.30 -0.49 29.22
N LEU A 58 -30.04 0.78 29.02
CA LEU A 58 -29.43 1.67 30.02
C LEU A 58 -30.25 1.51 31.29
N GLY A 59 -29.73 0.76 32.27
CA GLY A 59 -30.32 0.70 33.58
C GLY A 59 -30.33 2.11 34.22
N GLU A 60 -31.45 2.53 34.72
CA GLU A 60 -31.58 3.71 35.58
C GLU A 60 -30.54 3.60 36.69
N VAL A 61 -29.61 4.55 36.76
CA VAL A 61 -28.67 4.67 37.88
C VAL A 61 -29.47 5.21 39.04
N ASP A 62 -29.87 4.34 39.96
CA ASP A 62 -30.49 4.71 41.21
C ASP A 62 -29.46 5.43 42.11
N LEU A 63 -29.58 6.77 42.20
CA LEU A 63 -28.73 7.63 43.01
C LEU A 63 -29.24 7.66 44.47
N ARG A 64 -29.39 6.51 45.11
CA ARG A 64 -29.67 6.46 46.56
C ARG A 64 -29.04 5.22 47.19
N SER A 65 -27.86 5.34 47.75
CA SER A 65 -27.56 4.71 49.03
C SER A 65 -26.43 5.43 49.75
N LYS A 66 -26.68 5.72 50.95
CA LYS A 66 -25.82 6.30 51.98
C LYS A 66 -24.85 5.24 52.51
N ASP A 67 -23.71 5.76 52.90
CA ASP A 67 -22.87 5.27 54.00
C ASP A 67 -22.33 3.83 54.00
N GLY A 68 -21.04 3.74 53.83
CA GLY A 68 -20.26 2.56 54.09
C GLY A 68 -18.78 2.79 53.81
N GLU A 69 -18.00 3.19 54.82
CA GLU A 69 -16.56 3.20 54.76
C GLU A 69 -16.04 1.79 54.43
N GLY A 70 -15.52 1.62 53.24
CA GLY A 70 -14.79 0.47 52.82
C GLY A 70 -13.54 0.94 52.05
N GLU A 71 -12.36 0.59 52.55
CA GLU A 71 -11.10 0.84 51.81
C GLU A 71 -11.22 0.31 50.39
N PRO A 72 -10.78 1.10 49.37
CA PRO A 72 -10.78 0.61 47.97
C PRO A 72 -9.80 -0.58 47.88
N PRO A 73 -10.18 -1.69 47.23
CA PRO A 73 -9.25 -2.77 46.98
C PRO A 73 -8.09 -2.22 46.15
N SER A 74 -6.88 -2.47 46.56
CA SER A 74 -5.64 -2.17 45.81
C SER A 74 -5.59 -3.04 44.55
N GLY A 75 -6.50 -2.78 43.65
CA GLY A 75 -6.48 -3.31 42.28
C GLY A 75 -5.38 -2.59 41.53
N LYS A 76 -4.34 -3.31 41.16
CA LYS A 76 -3.35 -2.86 40.18
C LYS A 76 -4.12 -2.27 39.01
N ILE A 77 -4.01 -0.96 38.80
CA ILE A 77 -4.43 -0.30 37.57
C ILE A 77 -3.62 -1.02 36.48
N LYS A 78 -4.26 -1.94 35.74
CA LYS A 78 -3.68 -2.41 34.49
C LYS A 78 -3.62 -1.14 33.63
N GLU A 79 -2.42 -0.61 33.43
CA GLU A 79 -2.18 0.35 32.39
C GLU A 79 -2.78 -0.26 31.12
N ASN A 80 -3.80 0.39 30.62
CA ASN A 80 -4.45 -0.01 29.37
C ASN A 80 -3.47 0.39 28.27
N ILE A 81 -2.46 -0.44 28.03
CA ILE A 81 -1.46 -0.20 26.98
C ILE A 81 -2.25 -0.22 25.69
N MET A 82 -2.39 0.96 25.07
CA MET A 82 -3.09 1.11 23.81
C MET A 82 -2.34 0.29 22.75
N LYS A 83 -3.06 -0.59 22.06
CA LYS A 83 -2.47 -1.40 20.98
C LYS A 83 -1.88 -0.49 19.91
N LYS A 84 -0.70 -0.86 19.42
CA LYS A 84 -0.08 -0.23 18.26
C LYS A 84 -0.55 -0.92 16.98
N ILE A 85 -1.37 -0.23 16.21
CA ILE A 85 -2.02 -0.79 15.02
C ILE A 85 -1.59 0.00 13.78
N ILE A 86 -1.11 -0.73 12.77
CA ILE A 86 -0.81 -0.14 11.46
C ILE A 86 -1.99 -0.37 10.52
N LEU A 87 -2.36 0.68 9.77
CA LEU A 87 -3.15 0.56 8.56
C LEU A 87 -2.43 1.23 7.39
N THR A 88 -2.36 0.52 6.28
CA THR A 88 -1.79 1.00 5.02
C THR A 88 -2.48 0.29 3.85
N GLY A 89 -2.25 0.72 2.62
CA GLY A 89 -2.84 0.05 1.46
C GLY A 89 -2.47 0.72 0.15
N ASP A 90 -2.90 0.09 -0.96
CA ASP A 90 -2.73 0.60 -2.31
C ASP A 90 -4.03 0.48 -3.11
N ARG A 91 -4.25 1.41 -4.04
CA ARG A 91 -5.34 1.36 -4.98
C ARG A 91 -5.01 0.40 -6.13
N PRO A 92 -5.87 -0.60 -6.45
CA PRO A 92 -5.62 -1.55 -7.53
C PRO A 92 -5.91 -0.94 -8.92
N THR A 93 -5.20 0.15 -9.26
CA THR A 93 -5.33 0.85 -10.53
C THR A 93 -4.38 0.30 -11.62
N GLY A 94 -3.72 -0.80 -11.35
CA GLY A 94 -2.78 -1.50 -12.22
C GLY A 94 -1.75 -2.26 -11.39
N ARG A 95 -0.95 -3.12 -12.03
CA ARG A 95 0.14 -3.89 -11.41
C ARG A 95 1.07 -2.97 -10.61
N LEU A 96 1.64 -3.45 -9.52
CA LEU A 96 2.66 -2.71 -8.77
C LEU A 96 4.00 -2.76 -9.52
N HIS A 97 4.80 -1.73 -9.34
CA HIS A 97 6.13 -1.63 -9.95
C HIS A 97 7.20 -1.44 -8.87
N VAL A 98 8.45 -1.56 -9.25
CA VAL A 98 9.59 -1.48 -8.31
C VAL A 98 9.61 -0.20 -7.48
N GLY A 99 9.02 0.90 -7.96
CA GLY A 99 8.85 2.13 -7.19
C GLY A 99 7.92 1.96 -5.98
N HIS A 100 6.85 1.14 -6.08
CA HIS A 100 6.00 0.80 -4.94
C HIS A 100 6.76 -0.09 -3.95
N TYR A 101 7.58 -1.02 -4.45
CA TYR A 101 8.39 -1.87 -3.60
C TYR A 101 9.32 -1.05 -2.73
N VAL A 102 10.15 -0.19 -3.34
CA VAL A 102 11.14 0.61 -2.62
C VAL A 102 10.50 1.70 -1.77
N GLY A 103 9.45 2.34 -2.29
CA GLY A 103 8.80 3.46 -1.60
C GLY A 103 7.87 3.07 -0.46
N SER A 104 7.39 1.81 -0.43
CA SER A 104 6.31 1.41 0.47
C SER A 104 6.41 -0.03 0.95
N LEU A 105 6.41 -1.03 0.05
CA LEU A 105 6.27 -2.44 0.44
C LEU A 105 7.44 -2.94 1.28
N LYS A 106 8.67 -2.53 0.94
CA LYS A 106 9.88 -2.88 1.70
C LYS A 106 9.78 -2.41 3.16
N GLU A 107 9.26 -1.21 3.37
CA GLU A 107 9.06 -0.66 4.73
C GLU A 107 7.93 -1.39 5.46
N ARG A 108 6.82 -1.73 4.78
CA ARG A 108 5.74 -2.54 5.36
C ARG A 108 6.24 -3.90 5.85
N VAL A 109 7.07 -4.58 5.05
CA VAL A 109 7.70 -5.86 5.44
C VAL A 109 8.65 -5.67 6.62
N ARG A 110 9.41 -4.58 6.68
CA ARG A 110 10.25 -4.25 7.82
C ARG A 110 9.43 -4.06 9.09
N LEU A 111 8.37 -3.26 9.02
CA LEU A 111 7.46 -3.02 10.14
C LEU A 111 6.77 -4.32 10.59
N GLN A 112 6.31 -5.15 9.63
CA GLN A 112 5.73 -6.47 9.92
C GLN A 112 6.67 -7.37 10.75
N ASN A 113 7.97 -7.30 10.49
CA ASN A 113 8.97 -8.15 11.14
C ASN A 113 9.66 -7.48 12.33
N SER A 114 9.33 -6.23 12.65
CA SER A 114 9.96 -5.50 13.77
C SER A 114 9.49 -5.98 15.15
N GLY A 115 8.28 -6.53 15.23
CA GLY A 115 7.65 -6.89 16.51
C GLY A 115 7.18 -5.67 17.33
N GLU A 116 7.19 -4.47 16.75
CA GLU A 116 6.80 -3.22 17.43
C GLU A 116 5.29 -2.96 17.42
N TYR A 117 4.54 -3.70 16.59
CA TYR A 117 3.11 -3.49 16.34
C TYR A 117 2.33 -4.75 16.70
N ASP A 118 1.19 -4.55 17.33
CA ASP A 118 0.30 -5.63 17.74
C ASP A 118 -0.51 -6.18 16.57
N GLU A 119 -0.94 -5.29 15.66
CA GLU A 119 -1.74 -5.65 14.50
C GLU A 119 -1.33 -4.81 13.28
N ILE A 120 -1.35 -5.43 12.11
CA ILE A 120 -1.02 -4.78 10.84
C ILE A 120 -2.12 -5.12 9.82
N TYR A 121 -2.72 -4.08 9.25
CA TYR A 121 -3.73 -4.16 8.23
C TYR A 121 -3.20 -3.57 6.91
N VAL A 122 -3.29 -4.36 5.82
CA VAL A 122 -2.91 -3.92 4.47
C VAL A 122 -4.12 -4.01 3.57
N MET A 123 -4.63 -2.87 3.18
CA MET A 123 -5.85 -2.72 2.40
C MET A 123 -5.59 -2.71 0.89
N ILE A 124 -6.41 -3.42 0.15
CA ILE A 124 -6.56 -3.23 -1.30
C ILE A 124 -7.74 -2.29 -1.49
N ALA A 125 -7.46 -1.03 -1.77
CA ALA A 125 -8.43 0.07 -1.77
C ALA A 125 -9.17 0.16 -3.11
N ASP A 126 -10.02 -0.81 -3.39
CA ASP A 126 -10.76 -0.93 -4.65
C ASP A 126 -11.87 0.11 -4.80
N ALA A 127 -12.64 0.38 -3.75
CA ALA A 127 -13.63 1.45 -3.76
C ALA A 127 -12.99 2.84 -3.96
N GLN A 128 -11.85 3.07 -3.29
CA GLN A 128 -11.05 4.28 -3.47
C GLN A 128 -10.50 4.39 -4.90
N ALA A 129 -10.16 3.27 -5.54
CA ALA A 129 -9.68 3.26 -6.92
C ALA A 129 -10.75 3.72 -7.92
N LEU A 130 -12.03 3.51 -7.62
CA LEU A 130 -13.15 3.94 -8.48
C LEU A 130 -13.35 5.46 -8.50
N THR A 131 -12.81 6.20 -7.54
CA THR A 131 -12.98 7.67 -7.49
C THR A 131 -12.40 8.39 -8.71
N ASP A 132 -11.43 7.75 -9.38
CA ASP A 132 -10.79 8.24 -10.61
C ASP A 132 -10.69 7.19 -11.73
N ASN A 133 -11.38 6.06 -11.60
CA ASN A 133 -11.49 4.99 -12.60
C ASN A 133 -12.94 4.45 -12.67
N ALA A 134 -13.94 5.30 -12.43
CA ALA A 134 -15.35 4.90 -12.46
C ALA A 134 -15.83 4.43 -13.83
N ASP A 135 -15.21 4.91 -14.88
CA ASP A 135 -15.46 4.55 -16.28
C ASP A 135 -14.84 3.19 -16.68
N ASN A 136 -13.95 2.64 -15.87
CA ASN A 136 -13.30 1.36 -16.13
C ASN A 136 -13.21 0.47 -14.88
N PRO A 137 -14.35 0.00 -14.32
CA PRO A 137 -14.35 -0.82 -13.12
C PRO A 137 -13.70 -2.19 -13.32
N GLU A 138 -13.71 -2.72 -14.54
CA GLU A 138 -13.06 -4.00 -14.85
C GLU A 138 -11.54 -3.93 -14.66
N LYS A 139 -10.92 -2.82 -15.00
CA LYS A 139 -9.50 -2.57 -14.70
C LYS A 139 -9.21 -2.70 -13.20
N VAL A 140 -10.08 -2.13 -12.35
CA VAL A 140 -9.93 -2.21 -10.88
C VAL A 140 -10.08 -3.66 -10.44
N ARG A 141 -11.11 -4.36 -10.89
CA ARG A 141 -11.39 -5.76 -10.54
C ARG A 141 -10.21 -6.70 -10.86
N GLN A 142 -9.67 -6.60 -12.07
CA GLN A 142 -8.54 -7.43 -12.52
C GLN A 142 -7.28 -7.18 -11.70
N ASN A 143 -7.09 -5.97 -11.20
CA ASN A 143 -5.90 -5.63 -10.45
C ASN A 143 -5.99 -5.93 -8.95
N ILE A 144 -7.16 -6.24 -8.38
CA ILE A 144 -7.29 -6.65 -6.98
C ILE A 144 -6.42 -7.88 -6.71
N LEU A 145 -6.61 -8.94 -7.49
CA LEU A 145 -5.83 -10.17 -7.34
C LEU A 145 -4.34 -9.95 -7.63
N GLN A 146 -4.04 -9.15 -8.66
CA GLN A 146 -2.64 -8.87 -9.01
C GLN A 146 -1.89 -8.14 -7.87
N VAL A 147 -2.53 -7.15 -7.24
CA VAL A 147 -1.95 -6.43 -6.10
C VAL A 147 -1.79 -7.35 -4.89
N ALA A 148 -2.75 -8.24 -4.63
CA ALA A 148 -2.62 -9.23 -3.56
C ALA A 148 -1.42 -10.17 -3.79
N LEU A 149 -1.23 -10.64 -5.02
CA LEU A 149 -0.08 -11.48 -5.39
C LEU A 149 1.25 -10.70 -5.26
N ASP A 150 1.28 -9.44 -5.68
CA ASP A 150 2.44 -8.57 -5.54
C ASP A 150 2.81 -8.37 -4.05
N TYR A 151 1.82 -8.22 -3.15
CA TYR A 151 2.06 -8.14 -1.71
C TYR A 151 2.74 -9.38 -1.16
N LEU A 152 2.19 -10.56 -1.48
CA LEU A 152 2.75 -11.85 -1.03
C LEU A 152 4.17 -12.05 -1.59
N ALA A 153 4.38 -11.75 -2.87
CA ALA A 153 5.68 -11.86 -3.52
C ALA A 153 6.73 -10.92 -2.92
N CYS A 154 6.30 -9.76 -2.39
CA CYS A 154 7.20 -8.83 -1.71
C CYS A 154 7.50 -9.19 -0.25
N GLY A 155 6.85 -10.23 0.30
CA GLY A 155 7.12 -10.72 1.65
C GLY A 155 6.10 -10.26 2.71
N ILE A 156 4.96 -9.73 2.32
CA ILE A 156 3.84 -9.56 3.24
C ILE A 156 3.32 -10.96 3.61
N ASP A 157 3.40 -11.29 4.89
CA ASP A 157 3.06 -12.60 5.44
C ASP A 157 1.63 -12.57 6.02
N PRO A 158 0.68 -13.33 5.44
CA PRO A 158 -0.70 -13.39 5.93
C PRO A 158 -0.84 -13.96 7.35
N ALA A 159 0.18 -14.63 7.87
CA ALA A 159 0.18 -15.09 9.26
C ALA A 159 0.46 -13.96 10.27
N LYS A 160 1.00 -12.82 9.80
CA LYS A 160 1.37 -11.66 10.62
C LYS A 160 0.58 -10.40 10.27
N THR A 161 -0.01 -10.36 9.07
CA THR A 161 -0.62 -9.16 8.49
C THR A 161 -1.99 -9.50 7.91
N HIS A 162 -2.99 -8.73 8.28
CA HIS A 162 -4.33 -8.86 7.74
C HIS A 162 -4.42 -8.15 6.39
N ILE A 163 -4.55 -8.90 5.30
CA ILE A 163 -4.79 -8.35 3.97
C ILE A 163 -6.29 -8.38 3.71
N PHE A 164 -6.89 -7.25 3.33
CA PHE A 164 -8.32 -7.19 3.04
C PHE A 164 -8.63 -6.27 1.86
N ILE A 165 -9.82 -6.45 1.27
CA ILE A 165 -10.35 -5.63 0.20
C ILE A 165 -11.32 -4.62 0.82
N GLN A 166 -11.16 -3.34 0.50
CA GLN A 166 -11.92 -2.24 1.08
C GLN A 166 -13.44 -2.43 0.93
N SER A 167 -13.91 -2.77 -0.27
CA SER A 167 -15.33 -2.96 -0.53
C SER A 167 -15.97 -4.16 0.19
N MET A 168 -15.15 -5.08 0.75
CA MET A 168 -15.62 -6.21 1.55
C MET A 168 -15.92 -5.83 3.01
N VAL A 169 -15.67 -4.59 3.40
CA VAL A 169 -15.96 -4.02 4.73
C VAL A 169 -16.95 -2.86 4.56
N PRO A 170 -18.24 -3.14 4.44
CA PRO A 170 -19.25 -2.10 4.15
C PRO A 170 -19.36 -1.03 5.24
N GLU A 171 -18.95 -1.33 6.46
CA GLU A 171 -18.90 -0.41 7.60
C GLU A 171 -18.01 0.81 7.33
N LEU A 172 -17.00 0.69 6.46
CA LEU A 172 -16.15 1.81 6.04
C LEU A 172 -16.95 2.88 5.30
N THR A 173 -17.89 2.44 4.46
CA THR A 173 -18.79 3.34 3.74
C THR A 173 -19.79 3.99 4.69
N GLU A 174 -20.34 3.23 5.62
CA GLU A 174 -21.25 3.76 6.65
C GLU A 174 -20.54 4.81 7.52
N LEU A 175 -19.34 4.52 8.02
CA LEU A 175 -18.54 5.44 8.81
C LEU A 175 -18.19 6.71 8.02
N SER A 176 -17.87 6.58 6.73
CA SER A 176 -17.63 7.71 5.84
C SER A 176 -18.83 8.64 5.78
N PHE A 177 -20.05 8.09 5.74
CA PHE A 177 -21.26 8.90 5.74
C PHE A 177 -21.45 9.70 7.05
N TYR A 178 -21.16 9.10 8.21
CA TYR A 178 -21.13 9.85 9.48
C TYR A 178 -20.13 10.99 9.43
N TYR A 179 -18.93 10.76 8.92
CA TYR A 179 -17.88 11.79 8.83
C TYR A 179 -18.22 12.91 7.85
N MET A 180 -18.97 12.64 6.79
CA MET A 180 -19.45 13.68 5.86
C MET A 180 -20.28 14.76 6.57
N ASN A 181 -20.93 14.43 7.70
CA ASN A 181 -21.67 15.41 8.50
C ASN A 181 -20.77 16.27 9.40
N LEU A 182 -19.51 15.90 9.57
CA LEU A 182 -18.53 16.59 10.41
C LEU A 182 -17.54 17.45 9.62
N VAL A 183 -17.49 17.29 8.29
CA VAL A 183 -16.53 17.96 7.39
C VAL A 183 -17.26 18.89 6.44
N THR A 184 -16.77 20.12 6.30
CA THR A 184 -17.35 21.08 5.35
C THR A 184 -16.68 21.00 3.98
N VAL A 185 -17.41 21.34 2.92
CA VAL A 185 -16.88 21.48 1.55
C VAL A 185 -15.65 22.42 1.54
N SER A 186 -15.73 23.55 2.25
CA SER A 186 -14.62 24.50 2.33
C SER A 186 -13.36 23.90 2.98
N ARG A 187 -13.50 22.94 3.90
CA ARG A 187 -12.34 22.26 4.51
C ARG A 187 -11.68 21.32 3.52
N LEU A 188 -12.45 20.55 2.74
CA LEU A 188 -11.94 19.69 1.67
C LEU A 188 -11.22 20.51 0.60
N GLN A 189 -11.81 21.62 0.15
CA GLN A 189 -11.20 22.51 -0.84
C GLN A 189 -9.86 23.11 -0.40
N ARG A 190 -9.64 23.26 0.90
CA ARG A 190 -8.37 23.80 1.45
C ARG A 190 -7.29 22.76 1.64
N ASN A 191 -7.59 21.47 1.53
CA ASN A 191 -6.57 20.43 1.65
C ASN A 191 -5.56 20.54 0.50
N PRO A 192 -4.24 20.69 0.78
CA PRO A 192 -3.23 20.88 -0.26
C PRO A 192 -3.10 19.70 -1.21
N THR A 193 -3.21 18.47 -0.70
CA THR A 193 -3.15 17.25 -1.49
C THR A 193 -4.31 17.17 -2.47
N VAL A 194 -5.54 17.44 -2.00
CA VAL A 194 -6.73 17.47 -2.86
C VAL A 194 -6.60 18.52 -3.97
N LYS A 195 -6.11 19.72 -3.64
CA LYS A 195 -5.89 20.78 -4.63
C LYS A 195 -4.91 20.37 -5.71
N SER A 196 -3.77 19.80 -5.30
CA SER A 196 -2.73 19.34 -6.22
C SER A 196 -3.25 18.24 -7.14
N GLU A 197 -4.01 17.31 -6.61
CA GLU A 197 -4.57 16.19 -7.40
C GLU A 197 -5.68 16.65 -8.36
N ILE A 198 -6.55 17.60 -7.97
CA ILE A 198 -7.55 18.20 -8.86
C ILE A 198 -6.84 18.80 -10.07
N HIS A 199 -5.78 19.58 -9.85
CA HIS A 199 -5.00 20.19 -10.92
C HIS A 199 -4.31 19.15 -11.83
N MET A 200 -3.63 18.17 -11.23
CA MET A 200 -2.94 17.11 -12.00
C MET A 200 -3.88 16.27 -12.87
N ARG A 201 -5.17 16.19 -12.51
CA ARG A 201 -6.18 15.39 -13.21
C ARG A 201 -7.08 16.20 -14.13
N ASN A 202 -6.86 17.51 -14.22
CA ASN A 202 -7.71 18.45 -14.98
C ASN A 202 -9.19 18.39 -14.54
N PHE A 203 -9.45 18.29 -13.24
CA PHE A 203 -10.80 18.26 -12.68
C PHE A 203 -11.33 19.63 -12.28
N GLU A 204 -10.64 20.73 -12.60
CA GLU A 204 -10.97 22.10 -12.14
C GLU A 204 -12.41 22.52 -12.47
N THR A 205 -12.93 22.08 -13.62
CA THR A 205 -14.26 22.43 -14.10
C THR A 205 -15.35 21.42 -13.70
N SER A 206 -14.97 20.18 -13.37
CA SER A 206 -15.92 19.11 -13.09
C SER A 206 -15.29 18.08 -12.15
N ILE A 207 -15.40 18.30 -10.85
CA ILE A 207 -14.86 17.42 -9.83
C ILE A 207 -15.88 16.30 -9.52
N PRO A 208 -15.55 15.02 -9.73
CA PRO A 208 -16.41 13.93 -9.29
C PRO A 208 -16.59 13.96 -7.77
N VAL A 209 -17.81 13.79 -7.28
CA VAL A 209 -18.11 13.85 -5.83
C VAL A 209 -17.32 12.80 -5.05
N GLY A 210 -17.23 11.57 -5.56
CA GLY A 210 -16.44 10.52 -4.91
C GLY A 210 -14.97 10.90 -4.80
N PHE A 211 -14.39 11.50 -5.85
CA PHE A 211 -13.03 12.03 -5.79
C PHE A 211 -12.90 13.17 -4.78
N PHE A 212 -13.86 14.07 -4.72
CA PHE A 212 -13.81 15.18 -3.77
C PHE A 212 -13.94 14.74 -2.31
N CYS A 213 -14.68 13.67 -2.06
CA CYS A 213 -14.94 13.12 -0.72
C CYS A 213 -13.93 12.06 -0.27
N TYR A 214 -12.97 11.63 -1.10
CA TYR A 214 -12.03 10.57 -0.72
C TYR A 214 -11.23 10.83 0.58
N PRO A 215 -10.91 12.07 0.98
CA PRO A 215 -10.23 12.30 2.26
C PRO A 215 -11.06 11.88 3.47
N ILE A 216 -12.38 11.91 3.33
CA ILE A 216 -13.31 11.47 4.38
C ILE A 216 -13.34 9.94 4.43
N SER A 217 -13.42 9.25 3.28
CA SER A 217 -13.38 7.79 3.26
C SER A 217 -12.02 7.24 3.70
N GLN A 218 -10.92 7.90 3.37
CA GLN A 218 -9.60 7.53 3.88
C GLN A 218 -9.51 7.65 5.41
N ALA A 219 -10.13 8.67 5.99
CA ALA A 219 -10.22 8.79 7.45
C ALA A 219 -11.05 7.64 8.07
N ALA A 220 -12.12 7.22 7.41
CA ALA A 220 -12.91 6.07 7.84
C ALA A 220 -12.11 4.76 7.76
N ASP A 221 -11.37 4.55 6.66
CA ASP A 221 -10.48 3.40 6.51
C ASP A 221 -9.51 3.28 7.69
N ILE A 222 -8.89 4.39 8.07
CA ILE A 222 -7.88 4.43 9.13
C ILE A 222 -8.51 4.19 10.51
N THR A 223 -9.59 4.89 10.81
CA THR A 223 -10.15 4.95 12.16
C THR A 223 -11.04 3.75 12.51
N ALA A 224 -11.63 3.08 11.53
CA ALA A 224 -12.43 1.87 11.75
C ALA A 224 -11.64 0.73 12.40
N PHE A 225 -10.35 0.67 12.16
CA PHE A 225 -9.43 -0.31 12.74
C PHE A 225 -8.68 0.24 13.97
N HIS A 226 -9.01 1.44 14.45
CA HIS A 226 -8.26 2.13 15.51
C HIS A 226 -6.76 2.24 15.20
N ALA A 227 -6.41 2.43 13.94
CA ALA A 227 -5.01 2.51 13.54
C ALA A 227 -4.32 3.69 14.24
N THR A 228 -3.24 3.37 14.96
CA THR A 228 -2.39 4.36 15.62
C THR A 228 -1.30 4.89 14.69
N THR A 229 -1.00 4.13 13.63
CA THR A 229 0.15 4.39 12.77
C THR A 229 -0.21 4.17 11.31
N VAL A 230 0.13 5.15 10.46
CA VAL A 230 -0.05 5.08 9.01
C VAL A 230 1.31 5.30 8.33
N PRO A 231 1.96 4.24 7.84
CA PRO A 231 3.17 4.37 7.01
C PRO A 231 2.80 4.98 5.65
N ALA A 232 3.25 6.19 5.37
CA ALA A 232 2.94 6.89 4.14
C ALA A 232 4.02 7.90 3.75
N GLY A 233 4.00 8.37 2.51
CA GLY A 233 4.86 9.46 2.05
C GLY A 233 4.46 10.82 2.65
N GLU A 234 5.36 11.77 2.61
CA GLU A 234 5.15 13.13 3.16
C GLU A 234 3.96 13.87 2.52
N ASP A 235 3.65 13.55 1.28
CA ASP A 235 2.48 14.07 0.55
C ASP A 235 1.13 13.67 1.18
N GLN A 236 1.12 12.63 2.02
CA GLN A 236 -0.08 12.19 2.76
C GLN A 236 -0.26 12.89 4.11
N LYS A 237 0.70 13.68 4.56
CA LYS A 237 0.62 14.39 5.84
C LYS A 237 -0.65 15.25 5.99
N PRO A 238 -1.07 16.06 4.97
CA PRO A 238 -2.32 16.83 5.08
C PRO A 238 -3.57 15.95 5.17
N MET A 239 -3.52 14.71 4.70
CA MET A 239 -4.61 13.74 4.80
C MET A 239 -4.73 13.20 6.23
N ILE A 240 -3.60 12.85 6.85
CA ILE A 240 -3.56 12.39 8.24
C ILE A 240 -3.97 13.52 9.21
N GLU A 241 -3.50 14.76 8.97
CA GLU A 241 -3.95 15.92 9.74
C GLU A 241 -5.47 16.11 9.67
N GLN A 242 -6.05 15.96 8.49
CA GLN A 242 -7.51 16.02 8.31
C GLN A 242 -8.22 14.86 9.00
N CYS A 243 -7.65 13.65 9.00
CA CYS A 243 -8.16 12.50 9.74
C CYS A 243 -8.21 12.81 11.25
N CYS A 244 -7.13 13.33 11.82
CA CYS A 244 -7.10 13.74 13.24
C CYS A 244 -8.14 14.82 13.57
N GLU A 245 -8.38 15.79 12.67
CA GLU A 245 -9.47 16.77 12.85
C GLU A 245 -10.85 16.11 12.89
N ILE A 246 -11.09 15.08 12.05
CA ILE A 246 -12.34 14.31 12.05
C ILE A 246 -12.48 13.55 13.35
N VAL A 247 -11.44 12.86 13.81
CA VAL A 247 -11.42 12.13 15.09
C VAL A 247 -11.78 13.04 16.26
N ARG A 248 -11.12 14.21 16.36
CA ARG A 248 -11.42 15.19 17.45
C ARG A 248 -12.86 15.65 17.43
N LYS A 249 -13.40 15.97 16.25
CA LYS A 249 -14.80 16.39 16.12
C LYS A 249 -15.77 15.25 16.45
N PHE A 250 -15.47 14.04 16.01
CA PHE A 250 -16.27 12.87 16.31
C PHE A 250 -16.29 12.60 17.81
N ASN A 251 -15.14 12.55 18.44
CA ASN A 251 -15.02 12.31 19.88
C ASN A 251 -15.68 13.42 20.71
N ALA A 252 -15.62 14.67 20.26
CA ALA A 252 -16.32 15.78 20.93
C ALA A 252 -17.85 15.66 20.91
N VAL A 253 -18.42 14.99 19.87
CA VAL A 253 -19.87 14.83 19.71
C VAL A 253 -20.36 13.52 20.33
N TYR A 254 -19.62 12.43 20.14
CA TYR A 254 -20.06 11.07 20.44
C TYR A 254 -19.32 10.42 21.62
N GLY A 255 -18.37 11.14 22.26
CA GLY A 255 -17.48 10.62 23.30
C GLY A 255 -16.20 10.01 22.75
N ASP A 256 -15.23 9.73 23.63
CA ASP A 256 -13.92 9.18 23.28
C ASP A 256 -14.04 7.77 22.69
N THR A 257 -14.15 7.71 21.38
CA THR A 257 -14.41 6.47 20.63
C THR A 257 -13.27 6.13 19.66
N LEU A 258 -12.75 7.16 18.95
CA LEU A 258 -11.78 7.00 17.88
C LEU A 258 -10.38 7.39 18.34
N THR A 259 -9.37 6.77 17.72
CA THR A 259 -7.94 7.03 17.98
C THR A 259 -7.37 7.94 16.90
N GLU A 260 -6.57 8.95 17.28
CA GLU A 260 -5.84 9.79 16.33
C GLU A 260 -4.63 9.01 15.78
N PRO A 261 -4.50 8.89 14.46
CA PRO A 261 -3.35 8.23 13.86
C PRO A 261 -2.14 9.15 13.74
N GLU A 262 -0.95 8.56 13.74
CA GLU A 262 0.31 9.23 13.42
C GLU A 262 0.87 8.73 12.09
N ILE A 263 1.45 9.64 11.29
CA ILE A 263 2.16 9.28 10.08
C ILE A 263 3.58 8.82 10.41
N VAL A 264 3.98 7.67 9.85
CA VAL A 264 5.37 7.20 9.88
C VAL A 264 5.96 7.32 8.48
N LEU A 265 6.97 8.17 8.36
CA LEU A 265 7.69 8.35 7.11
C LEU A 265 8.72 7.23 6.91
N PRO A 266 8.93 6.76 5.67
CA PRO A 266 9.97 5.79 5.36
C PRO A 266 11.34 6.29 5.77
N GLN A 267 12.15 5.42 6.40
CA GLN A 267 13.48 5.79 6.94
C GLN A 267 14.48 6.20 5.86
N ASN A 268 14.30 5.75 4.62
CA ASN A 268 15.23 6.00 3.53
C ASN A 268 14.64 6.95 2.48
N ALA A 269 14.76 8.26 2.73
CA ALA A 269 14.25 9.29 1.84
C ALA A 269 14.89 9.28 0.42
N ALA A 270 16.12 8.80 0.30
CA ALA A 270 16.82 8.72 -0.99
C ALA A 270 16.19 7.70 -1.96
N CYS A 271 15.52 6.67 -1.44
CA CYS A 271 14.87 5.62 -2.24
C CYS A 271 13.40 5.93 -2.58
N LEU A 272 12.83 7.01 -2.05
CA LEU A 272 11.38 7.31 -2.14
C LEU A 272 10.88 7.60 -3.56
N ARG A 273 11.75 7.95 -4.49
CA ARG A 273 11.35 8.32 -5.86
C ARG A 273 12.31 7.76 -6.89
N LEU A 274 12.15 6.48 -7.23
CA LEU A 274 12.88 5.94 -8.37
C LEU A 274 12.48 6.68 -9.66
N PRO A 275 13.45 7.12 -10.47
CA PRO A 275 13.19 7.62 -11.80
C PRO A 275 12.66 6.49 -12.69
N GLY A 276 11.97 6.84 -13.77
CA GLY A 276 11.66 5.89 -14.83
C GLY A 276 12.92 5.34 -15.49
N THR A 277 12.78 4.26 -16.23
CA THR A 277 13.89 3.65 -17.00
C THR A 277 14.48 4.62 -18.05
N ASP A 278 13.71 5.65 -18.44
CA ASP A 278 14.12 6.72 -19.34
C ASP A 278 15.03 7.78 -18.69
N GLY A 279 15.17 7.77 -17.36
CA GLY A 279 15.96 8.73 -16.59
C GLY A 279 15.46 10.17 -16.61
N LYS A 280 14.30 10.45 -17.21
CA LYS A 280 13.77 11.81 -17.41
C LYS A 280 12.65 12.18 -16.45
N ALA A 281 11.75 11.25 -16.21
CA ALA A 281 10.55 11.46 -15.40
C ALA A 281 10.47 10.46 -14.25
N LYS A 282 9.62 10.76 -13.27
CA LYS A 282 9.25 9.78 -12.24
C LYS A 282 8.68 8.54 -12.90
N MET A 283 8.99 7.38 -12.35
CA MET A 283 8.39 6.10 -12.76
C MET A 283 6.87 6.20 -12.76
N SER A 284 6.25 5.85 -13.89
CA SER A 284 4.80 5.94 -14.07
C SER A 284 4.29 4.89 -15.05
N LYS A 285 3.16 4.27 -14.69
CA LYS A 285 2.47 3.30 -15.55
C LYS A 285 2.04 3.93 -16.88
N SER A 286 1.55 5.17 -16.85
CA SER A 286 1.07 5.88 -18.04
C SER A 286 2.19 6.25 -19.03
N LEU A 287 3.40 6.42 -18.54
CA LEU A 287 4.57 6.71 -19.39
C LEU A 287 5.26 5.44 -19.92
N GLY A 288 4.87 4.26 -19.46
CA GLY A 288 5.49 3.00 -19.86
C GLY A 288 6.95 2.85 -19.44
N ASN A 289 7.46 3.72 -18.55
CA ASN A 289 8.85 3.77 -18.11
C ASN A 289 9.08 3.05 -16.78
N CYS A 290 8.25 2.06 -16.44
CA CYS A 290 8.33 1.32 -15.19
C CYS A 290 8.69 -0.16 -15.40
N ILE A 291 9.30 -0.76 -14.37
CA ILE A 291 9.51 -2.20 -14.24
C ILE A 291 8.45 -2.70 -13.25
N TYR A 292 7.56 -3.61 -13.69
CA TYR A 292 6.54 -4.20 -12.83
C TYR A 292 7.11 -5.32 -11.98
N LEU A 293 6.54 -5.55 -10.79
CA LEU A 293 6.96 -6.62 -9.89
C LEU A 293 6.67 -8.01 -10.47
N SER A 294 5.61 -8.10 -11.27
CA SER A 294 5.17 -9.35 -11.92
C SER A 294 5.66 -9.49 -13.36
N GLU A 295 6.74 -8.80 -13.75
CA GLU A 295 7.34 -8.98 -15.09
C GLU A 295 8.22 -10.22 -15.16
N GLU A 296 8.27 -10.83 -16.35
CA GLU A 296 9.17 -11.92 -16.62
C GLU A 296 10.63 -11.45 -16.60
N PRO A 297 11.57 -12.27 -16.13
CA PRO A 297 12.99 -11.90 -16.02
C PRO A 297 13.60 -11.38 -17.32
N GLU A 298 13.22 -11.92 -18.46
CA GLU A 298 13.71 -11.48 -19.76
C GLU A 298 13.22 -10.06 -20.13
N ASP A 299 12.01 -9.69 -19.73
CA ASP A 299 11.47 -8.35 -19.97
C ASP A 299 12.09 -7.32 -19.01
N ILE A 300 12.32 -7.70 -17.75
CA ILE A 300 13.12 -6.90 -16.81
C ILE A 300 14.50 -6.63 -17.40
N LYS A 301 15.18 -7.67 -17.89
CA LYS A 301 16.49 -7.53 -18.51
C LYS A 301 16.49 -6.58 -19.72
N LYS A 302 15.49 -6.68 -20.61
CA LYS A 302 15.35 -5.76 -21.75
C LYS A 302 15.22 -4.31 -21.27
N LYS A 303 14.36 -4.07 -20.28
CA LYS A 303 14.17 -2.73 -19.70
C LYS A 303 15.42 -2.20 -19.03
N VAL A 304 16.11 -3.00 -18.24
CA VAL A 304 17.37 -2.60 -17.60
C VAL A 304 18.44 -2.29 -18.64
N MET A 305 18.58 -3.12 -19.66
CA MET A 305 19.56 -2.88 -20.74
C MET A 305 19.24 -1.64 -21.57
N SER A 306 17.97 -1.25 -21.69
CA SER A 306 17.52 -0.05 -22.39
C SER A 306 17.50 1.20 -21.51
N MET A 307 17.82 1.12 -20.19
CA MET A 307 17.86 2.28 -19.33
C MET A 307 18.78 3.37 -19.88
N TYR A 308 18.37 4.63 -19.64
CA TYR A 308 19.18 5.78 -19.94
C TYR A 308 20.57 5.69 -19.30
N THR A 309 21.58 6.12 -20.02
CA THR A 309 22.97 6.24 -19.58
C THR A 309 23.52 7.62 -19.93
N ASP A 310 24.67 7.96 -19.38
CA ASP A 310 25.31 9.25 -19.65
C ASP A 310 25.65 9.39 -21.15
N PRO A 311 25.11 10.38 -21.87
CA PRO A 311 25.37 10.57 -23.29
C PRO A 311 26.82 10.96 -23.59
N ASN A 312 27.59 11.37 -22.59
CA ASN A 312 29.02 11.73 -22.73
C ASN A 312 29.92 10.49 -22.47
N HIS A 313 29.42 9.40 -21.94
CA HIS A 313 30.16 8.15 -21.71
C HIS A 313 30.06 7.24 -22.94
N LEU A 314 30.73 7.64 -24.04
CA LEU A 314 30.66 6.94 -25.33
C LEU A 314 31.61 5.73 -25.41
N ARG A 315 32.74 5.80 -24.72
CA ARG A 315 33.75 4.74 -24.67
C ARG A 315 33.96 4.31 -23.24
N VAL A 316 34.37 3.07 -23.05
CA VAL A 316 34.66 2.51 -21.71
C VAL A 316 35.67 3.36 -20.92
N GLN A 317 36.62 3.99 -21.60
CA GLN A 317 37.64 4.84 -20.97
C GLN A 317 37.15 6.22 -20.58
N ASP A 318 36.03 6.67 -21.13
CA ASP A 318 35.52 8.01 -20.83
C ASP A 318 35.02 8.05 -19.36
N PRO A 319 35.23 9.13 -18.63
CA PRO A 319 34.61 9.33 -17.33
C PRO A 319 33.09 9.36 -17.44
N GLY A 320 32.40 8.61 -16.58
CA GLY A 320 30.94 8.57 -16.55
C GLY A 320 30.36 9.37 -15.39
N LYS A 321 29.14 9.88 -15.57
CA LYS A 321 28.39 10.59 -14.52
C LYS A 321 27.48 9.63 -13.77
N VAL A 322 27.68 9.50 -12.46
CA VAL A 322 26.85 8.70 -11.55
C VAL A 322 25.62 9.47 -11.11
N GLU A 323 25.76 10.76 -10.82
CA GLU A 323 24.68 11.61 -10.34
C GLU A 323 23.54 11.74 -11.38
N GLY A 324 22.31 11.42 -10.98
CA GLY A 324 21.15 11.44 -11.86
C GLY A 324 21.07 10.27 -12.85
N ASN A 325 22.05 9.36 -12.83
CA ASN A 325 22.02 8.15 -13.66
C ASN A 325 21.08 7.11 -13.05
N PRO A 326 19.98 6.72 -13.73
CA PRO A 326 18.99 5.80 -13.19
C PRO A 326 19.60 4.43 -12.84
N VAL A 327 20.59 3.95 -13.56
CA VAL A 327 21.23 2.66 -13.28
C VAL A 327 21.85 2.63 -11.88
N PHE A 328 22.54 3.69 -11.49
CA PHE A 328 23.14 3.79 -10.15
C PHE A 328 22.11 4.07 -9.07
N ILE A 329 21.07 4.86 -9.35
CA ILE A 329 19.96 5.08 -8.41
C ILE A 329 19.25 3.74 -8.10
N TYR A 330 19.06 2.88 -9.10
CA TYR A 330 18.51 1.54 -8.89
C TYR A 330 19.48 0.62 -8.15
N LEU A 331 20.78 0.70 -8.41
CA LEU A 331 21.79 -0.03 -7.64
C LEU A 331 21.79 0.39 -6.18
N ASP A 332 21.66 1.69 -5.86
CA ASP A 332 21.51 2.17 -4.48
C ASP A 332 20.27 1.57 -3.78
N ALA A 333 19.20 1.34 -4.52
CA ALA A 333 17.96 0.78 -3.97
C ALA A 333 18.01 -0.73 -3.76
N PHE A 334 18.67 -1.48 -4.66
CA PHE A 334 18.58 -2.94 -4.73
C PHE A 334 19.87 -3.68 -4.42
N CYS A 335 21.04 -3.05 -4.59
CA CYS A 335 22.31 -3.71 -4.40
C CYS A 335 22.57 -3.99 -2.91
N ARG A 336 23.12 -5.17 -2.63
CA ARG A 336 23.52 -5.61 -1.29
C ARG A 336 24.97 -6.11 -1.34
N PRO A 337 25.69 -6.12 -0.20
CA PRO A 337 27.06 -6.62 -0.15
C PRO A 337 27.24 -8.04 -0.70
N GLU A 338 26.25 -8.92 -0.47
CA GLU A 338 26.27 -10.30 -0.92
C GLU A 338 26.32 -10.42 -2.45
N HIS A 339 25.70 -9.47 -3.16
CA HIS A 339 25.69 -9.46 -4.63
C HIS A 339 27.10 -9.25 -5.23
N PHE A 340 27.99 -8.53 -4.52
CA PHE A 340 29.38 -8.37 -4.98
C PHE A 340 30.13 -9.68 -4.87
N ALA A 341 30.05 -10.34 -3.72
CA ALA A 341 30.74 -11.61 -3.50
C ALA A 341 30.32 -12.69 -4.53
N GLU A 342 29.03 -12.70 -4.90
CA GLU A 342 28.47 -13.72 -5.80
C GLU A 342 28.64 -13.38 -7.28
N PHE A 343 28.42 -12.13 -7.67
CA PHE A 343 28.29 -11.75 -9.08
C PHE A 343 29.35 -10.77 -9.59
N TRP A 344 30.08 -10.10 -8.67
CA TRP A 344 31.09 -9.14 -9.07
C TRP A 344 32.23 -8.99 -8.04
N PRO A 345 33.00 -10.07 -7.80
CA PRO A 345 33.99 -10.13 -6.72
C PRO A 345 35.20 -9.18 -6.88
N GLU A 346 35.30 -8.48 -8.04
CA GLU A 346 36.31 -7.45 -8.26
C GLU A 346 36.09 -6.21 -7.39
N TYR A 347 34.87 -6.02 -6.83
CA TYR A 347 34.50 -4.89 -5.97
C TYR A 347 33.95 -5.38 -4.63
N GLN A 348 34.18 -4.61 -3.59
CA GLN A 348 33.67 -4.91 -2.25
C GLN A 348 32.29 -4.24 -1.99
N ASN A 349 32.04 -3.10 -2.64
CA ASN A 349 30.83 -2.30 -2.45
C ASN A 349 30.51 -1.45 -3.69
N LEU A 350 29.33 -0.82 -3.65
CA LEU A 350 28.84 0.01 -4.74
C LEU A 350 29.64 1.32 -4.93
N ASP A 351 30.25 1.85 -3.87
CA ASP A 351 31.04 3.07 -3.97
C ASP A 351 32.31 2.87 -4.79
N GLU A 352 32.92 1.69 -4.71
CA GLU A 352 34.05 1.33 -5.58
C GLU A 352 33.64 1.25 -7.06
N VAL A 353 32.46 0.72 -7.35
CA VAL A 353 31.92 0.69 -8.72
C VAL A 353 31.65 2.09 -9.23
N LYS A 354 31.03 2.94 -8.40
CA LYS A 354 30.77 4.36 -8.73
C LYS A 354 32.08 5.11 -9.00
N ALA A 355 33.08 4.95 -8.13
CA ALA A 355 34.39 5.59 -8.29
C ALA A 355 35.09 5.11 -9.57
N HIS A 356 35.01 3.83 -9.90
CA HIS A 356 35.56 3.30 -11.14
C HIS A 356 34.85 3.86 -12.38
N TYR A 357 33.51 3.92 -12.36
CA TYR A 357 32.75 4.48 -13.46
C TYR A 357 33.06 5.98 -13.67
N GLN A 358 33.21 6.75 -12.60
CA GLN A 358 33.52 8.18 -12.67
C GLN A 358 34.92 8.47 -13.20
N ARG A 359 35.92 7.63 -12.94
CA ARG A 359 37.28 7.83 -13.47
C ARG A 359 37.48 7.30 -14.88
N GLY A 360 36.49 6.56 -15.43
CA GLY A 360 36.61 5.83 -16.69
C GLY A 360 37.22 4.43 -16.51
N GLY A 361 36.96 3.56 -17.48
CA GLY A 361 37.41 2.16 -17.48
C GLY A 361 36.30 1.15 -17.20
N LEU A 362 35.08 1.58 -16.89
CA LEU A 362 33.93 0.72 -16.63
C LEU A 362 32.76 1.08 -17.53
N GLY A 363 32.39 0.21 -18.45
CA GLY A 363 31.32 0.46 -19.43
C GLY A 363 29.90 0.18 -18.89
N ASP A 364 28.92 0.95 -19.38
CA ASP A 364 27.49 0.88 -19.01
C ASP A 364 26.87 -0.51 -19.06
N VAL A 365 27.22 -1.30 -20.08
CA VAL A 365 26.69 -2.66 -20.26
C VAL A 365 27.05 -3.54 -19.08
N LYS A 366 28.27 -3.42 -18.52
CA LYS A 366 28.73 -4.22 -17.38
C LYS A 366 27.95 -3.83 -16.12
N VAL A 367 27.73 -2.54 -15.89
CA VAL A 367 26.95 -2.02 -14.77
C VAL A 367 25.48 -2.44 -14.88
N LYS A 368 24.87 -2.33 -16.06
CA LYS A 368 23.49 -2.77 -16.31
C LYS A 368 23.28 -4.26 -16.10
N LYS A 369 24.24 -5.09 -16.52
CA LYS A 369 24.20 -6.54 -16.25
C LYS A 369 24.21 -6.83 -14.76
N PHE A 370 25.03 -6.12 -14.00
CA PHE A 370 25.06 -6.26 -12.55
C PHE A 370 23.75 -5.80 -11.89
N LEU A 371 23.19 -4.66 -12.33
CA LEU A 371 21.88 -4.22 -11.87
C LEU A 371 20.79 -5.27 -12.14
N ASN A 372 20.78 -5.86 -13.33
CA ASN A 372 19.80 -6.90 -13.67
C ASN A 372 19.87 -8.08 -12.71
N VAL A 373 21.05 -8.55 -12.38
CA VAL A 373 21.22 -9.67 -11.43
C VAL A 373 20.82 -9.24 -10.02
N ALA A 374 21.29 -8.09 -9.53
CA ALA A 374 20.98 -7.59 -8.20
C ALA A 374 19.47 -7.38 -7.99
N SER A 375 18.75 -6.87 -8.99
CA SER A 375 17.31 -6.68 -8.92
C SER A 375 16.55 -8.01 -8.93
N VAL A 376 16.84 -8.90 -9.88
CA VAL A 376 16.15 -10.20 -10.01
C VAL A 376 16.38 -11.07 -8.77
N THR A 377 17.62 -11.13 -8.25
CA THR A 377 17.94 -11.90 -7.04
C THR A 377 17.22 -11.33 -5.81
N SER A 378 17.11 -10.00 -5.70
CA SER A 378 16.40 -9.37 -4.60
C SER A 378 14.90 -9.74 -4.59
N TYR A 379 14.25 -9.82 -5.75
CA TYR A 379 12.86 -10.26 -5.84
C TYR A 379 12.70 -11.75 -5.53
N ALA A 380 13.57 -12.59 -6.08
CA ALA A 380 13.52 -14.03 -5.89
C ALA A 380 13.67 -14.41 -4.40
N LYS A 381 14.60 -13.79 -3.67
CA LYS A 381 14.78 -14.01 -2.22
C LYS A 381 13.56 -13.57 -1.41
N ASN A 382 12.98 -12.40 -1.72
CA ASN A 382 11.81 -11.91 -1.00
C ASN A 382 10.57 -12.76 -1.25
N ALA A 383 10.44 -13.33 -2.44
CA ALA A 383 9.36 -14.25 -2.79
C ALA A 383 9.55 -15.67 -2.22
N GLY A 384 10.64 -15.94 -1.49
CA GLY A 384 10.95 -17.28 -0.95
C GLY A 384 11.23 -18.32 -2.03
N ILE A 385 11.75 -17.90 -3.19
CA ILE A 385 12.07 -18.77 -4.32
C ILE A 385 13.53 -19.28 -4.25
N LEU A 386 14.38 -18.58 -3.50
CA LEU A 386 15.78 -18.91 -3.23
C LEU A 386 16.03 -19.04 -1.73
#